data_e06f04f70715ac4f22ad205c9212d748
#
_entry.id   e06f04f70715ac4f22ad205c9212d748
#
_cell.length_a   1.000
_cell.length_b   1.000
_cell.length_c   1.000
_cell.angle_alpha   90.00
_cell.angle_beta   90.00
_cell.angle_gamma   90.00
#
_symmetry.space_group_name_H-M   'P 1'
#
loop_
_entity.id
_entity.type
_entity.pdbx_description
1 polymer ?
#
loop_
_entity_poly.entity_id
_entity_poly.type
_entity_poly.pdbx_seq_one_letter_code
_entity_poly.pdbx_strand_id
1 'polypeptide(L)'
;MNPPPPRSAAMPRVIVIGAGILGCSAAFHLLKCGVRELTLIDAVRAGGSTSGAGAGFVSHWSAGFLEQFGAEGIALQEYGLEFYRTLAAGGEIGYRPHGTLQLALTAQGYERFARPVLDSPLAPPGTRRLTARESGALMAGLIDPAAVHAAVLNPHGIQVETGLANSALAEQVRALGGRLNLGARVVGIEEHASSVQVDLPRERLEADLVVLAAGAWNNEMLALIGWHLPLFRMLATRIVTDDRGLPSHFPTVQCRELRLWLRESFGALTWGTVAGYAPLHRWLAPGAVLEPGQPHHPELLDALLQQQEALAAIFPPLRGARIATWTQGIPCYTPDQNLICGRVPGHPRLIVMGGDNETGVTHGPGLGRLAAELALERAPFVDPARMRPERFKADDYPTEASVESALAASFLLSSTRAGEPQRGPAAPGG
;
A
#
# COMPACT_ATOMS: atom_id res chain seq x y z
N MET A 1 -7.50 55.33 9.38
CA MET A 1 -8.11 54.10 9.91
C MET A 1 -7.49 52.94 9.11
N ASN A 2 -6.70 52.13 9.75
CA ASN A 2 -6.23 50.90 9.11
C ASN A 2 -7.44 49.96 8.85
N PRO A 3 -7.56 49.31 7.69
CA PRO A 3 -8.60 48.34 7.49
C PRO A 3 -8.46 47.22 8.54
N PRO A 4 -9.58 46.67 9.04
CA PRO A 4 -9.52 45.55 9.99
C PRO A 4 -8.75 44.38 9.36
N PRO A 5 -7.97 43.63 10.17
CA PRO A 5 -7.28 42.46 9.65
C PRO A 5 -8.28 41.49 9.01
N PRO A 6 -7.92 40.82 7.93
CA PRO A 6 -8.81 39.87 7.27
C PRO A 6 -9.30 38.84 8.32
N ARG A 7 -10.62 38.64 8.39
CA ARG A 7 -11.19 37.59 9.23
C ARG A 7 -10.48 36.28 8.89
N SER A 8 -9.90 35.65 9.90
CA SER A 8 -9.42 34.29 9.76
C SER A 8 -10.56 33.46 9.13
N ALA A 9 -10.38 33.00 7.91
CA ALA A 9 -11.37 32.14 7.27
C ALA A 9 -11.61 30.95 8.21
N ALA A 10 -12.86 30.66 8.53
CA ALA A 10 -13.20 29.53 9.36
C ALA A 10 -12.63 28.25 8.70
N MET A 11 -12.07 27.34 9.51
CA MET A 11 -11.58 26.07 9.00
C MET A 11 -12.73 25.28 8.36
N PRO A 12 -12.50 24.62 7.21
CA PRO A 12 -13.56 23.90 6.51
C PRO A 12 -14.07 22.69 7.29
N ARG A 13 -15.32 22.33 7.09
CA ARG A 13 -15.88 21.05 7.44
C ARG A 13 -15.39 20.03 6.41
N VAL A 14 -14.84 18.89 6.85
CA VAL A 14 -14.24 17.91 5.94
C VAL A 14 -14.84 16.53 6.16
N ILE A 15 -15.18 15.85 5.07
CA ILE A 15 -15.48 14.42 5.06
C ILE A 15 -14.32 13.70 4.37
N VAL A 16 -13.85 12.61 4.99
CA VAL A 16 -12.88 11.67 4.41
C VAL A 16 -13.60 10.36 4.17
N ILE A 17 -13.57 9.86 2.93
CA ILE A 17 -14.22 8.60 2.53
C ILE A 17 -13.17 7.53 2.35
N GLY A 18 -13.23 6.48 3.18
CA GLY A 18 -12.26 5.39 3.30
C GLY A 18 -11.42 5.52 4.56
N ALA A 19 -11.52 4.55 5.48
CA ALA A 19 -10.73 4.48 6.71
C ALA A 19 -9.58 3.46 6.61
N GLY A 20 -9.03 3.28 5.41
CA GLY A 20 -7.74 2.65 5.19
C GLY A 20 -6.59 3.56 5.62
N ILE A 21 -5.35 3.10 5.42
CA ILE A 21 -4.16 3.86 5.83
C ILE A 21 -4.08 5.26 5.22
N LEU A 22 -4.50 5.42 3.96
CA LEU A 22 -4.51 6.70 3.27
C LEU A 22 -5.52 7.67 3.92
N GLY A 23 -6.76 7.23 4.10
CA GLY A 23 -7.82 8.10 4.65
C GLY A 23 -7.63 8.41 6.13
N CYS A 24 -7.22 7.43 6.95
CA CYS A 24 -6.87 7.70 8.35
C CYS A 24 -5.70 8.68 8.46
N SER A 25 -4.70 8.58 7.57
CA SER A 25 -3.57 9.52 7.53
C SER A 25 -4.03 10.93 7.11
N ALA A 26 -4.88 11.05 6.09
CA ALA A 26 -5.42 12.35 5.69
C ALA A 26 -6.25 12.98 6.81
N ALA A 27 -7.14 12.22 7.45
CA ALA A 27 -7.95 12.68 8.58
C ALA A 27 -7.09 13.16 9.76
N PHE A 28 -6.07 12.38 10.12
CA PHE A 28 -5.12 12.74 11.16
C PHE A 28 -4.43 14.09 10.86
N HIS A 29 -3.89 14.25 9.65
CA HIS A 29 -3.17 15.49 9.30
C HIS A 29 -4.10 16.69 9.16
N LEU A 30 -5.32 16.52 8.66
CA LEU A 30 -6.33 17.59 8.63
C LEU A 30 -6.63 18.11 10.05
N LEU A 31 -6.86 17.19 11.00
CA LEU A 31 -7.09 17.56 12.40
C LEU A 31 -5.85 18.24 13.02
N LYS A 32 -4.65 17.71 12.77
CA LYS A 32 -3.38 18.34 13.20
C LYS A 32 -3.18 19.71 12.57
N CYS A 33 -3.70 19.95 11.39
CA CYS A 33 -3.70 21.25 10.71
C CYS A 33 -4.75 22.23 11.24
N GLY A 34 -5.65 21.80 12.14
CA GLY A 34 -6.61 22.67 12.83
C GLY A 34 -8.06 22.52 12.34
N VAL A 35 -8.36 21.59 11.43
CA VAL A 35 -9.75 21.23 11.13
C VAL A 35 -10.44 20.76 12.40
N ARG A 36 -11.66 21.23 12.65
CA ARG A 36 -12.42 20.92 13.86
C ARG A 36 -13.62 20.03 13.59
N GLU A 37 -14.21 20.15 12.42
CA GLU A 37 -15.35 19.36 11.98
C GLU A 37 -14.88 18.38 10.89
N LEU A 38 -14.54 17.17 11.30
CA LEU A 38 -14.10 16.09 10.41
C LEU A 38 -14.89 14.82 10.67
N THR A 39 -15.43 14.24 9.60
CA THR A 39 -16.03 12.91 9.61
C THR A 39 -15.26 11.97 8.71
N LEU A 40 -14.76 10.86 9.26
CA LEU A 40 -14.12 9.75 8.53
C LEU A 40 -15.15 8.63 8.36
N ILE A 41 -15.45 8.26 7.11
CA ILE A 41 -16.49 7.29 6.74
C ILE A 41 -15.83 6.06 6.14
N ASP A 42 -16.32 4.87 6.50
CA ASP A 42 -15.93 3.62 5.84
C ASP A 42 -17.09 2.64 5.80
N ALA A 43 -17.22 1.89 4.72
CA ALA A 43 -18.27 0.88 4.54
C ALA A 43 -18.12 -0.33 5.49
N VAL A 44 -16.92 -0.53 6.01
CA VAL A 44 -16.59 -1.58 6.98
C VAL A 44 -15.92 -0.95 8.23
N ARG A 45 -14.92 -1.55 8.80
CA ARG A 45 -14.13 -1.02 9.92
C ARG A 45 -12.85 -0.36 9.43
N ALA A 46 -12.23 0.45 10.25
CA ALA A 46 -10.91 1.01 9.93
C ALA A 46 -9.89 -0.11 9.64
N GLY A 47 -9.20 0.00 8.51
CA GLY A 47 -8.27 -1.02 8.03
C GLY A 47 -8.91 -2.36 7.68
N GLY A 48 -10.24 -2.42 7.49
CA GLY A 48 -10.98 -3.65 7.25
C GLY A 48 -10.83 -4.27 5.86
N SER A 49 -10.08 -3.61 4.97
CA SER A 49 -9.83 -4.05 3.60
C SER A 49 -8.32 -4.18 3.34
N THR A 50 -7.82 -3.66 2.22
CA THR A 50 -6.42 -3.80 1.76
C THR A 50 -5.38 -3.39 2.81
N SER A 51 -5.61 -2.30 3.55
CA SER A 51 -4.65 -1.83 4.56
C SER A 51 -4.37 -2.87 5.65
N GLY A 52 -5.41 -3.57 6.14
CA GLY A 52 -5.24 -4.64 7.12
C GLY A 52 -4.59 -5.91 6.56
N ALA A 53 -4.66 -6.11 5.25
CA ALA A 53 -4.03 -7.23 4.55
C ALA A 53 -2.57 -6.96 4.15
N GLY A 54 -2.07 -5.74 4.32
CA GLY A 54 -0.74 -5.33 3.90
C GLY A 54 0.40 -6.15 4.51
N ALA A 55 1.51 -6.25 3.80
CA ALA A 55 2.69 -7.00 4.22
C ALA A 55 3.39 -6.40 5.46
N GLY A 56 3.24 -5.09 5.67
CA GLY A 56 3.66 -4.41 6.90
C GLY A 56 5.13 -4.07 6.98
N PHE A 57 5.86 -4.07 5.89
CA PHE A 57 7.20 -3.52 5.87
C PHE A 57 7.21 -2.13 5.23
N VAL A 58 7.95 -1.22 5.83
CA VAL A 58 8.13 0.17 5.42
C VAL A 58 9.61 0.39 5.16
N SER A 59 9.97 0.68 3.93
CA SER A 59 11.36 0.78 3.53
C SER A 59 11.47 1.54 2.22
N HIS A 60 12.59 2.19 1.96
CA HIS A 60 12.91 2.81 0.69
C HIS A 60 12.81 1.83 -0.50
N TRP A 61 12.81 0.53 -0.24
CA TRP A 61 12.74 -0.52 -1.25
C TRP A 61 11.53 -1.44 -1.08
N SER A 62 10.48 -0.97 -0.42
CA SER A 62 9.31 -1.83 -0.14
C SER A 62 8.73 -2.47 -1.39
N ALA A 63 8.82 -1.82 -2.55
CA ALA A 63 8.46 -2.40 -3.84
C ALA A 63 9.66 -2.70 -4.75
N GLY A 64 10.89 -2.47 -4.28
CA GLY A 64 12.11 -2.64 -5.07
C GLY A 64 12.32 -1.62 -6.18
N PHE A 65 11.72 -0.43 -6.06
CA PHE A 65 11.70 0.62 -7.08
C PHE A 65 12.08 1.98 -6.49
N LEU A 66 13.32 2.11 -6.01
CA LEU A 66 13.82 3.38 -5.47
C LEU A 66 13.63 4.56 -6.42
N GLU A 67 13.86 4.35 -7.70
CA GLU A 67 13.88 5.42 -8.69
C GLU A 67 12.51 5.77 -9.25
N GLN A 68 11.53 4.88 -9.08
CA GLN A 68 10.22 5.01 -9.70
C GLN A 68 9.44 6.22 -9.17
N PHE A 69 9.47 6.45 -7.86
CA PHE A 69 8.73 7.53 -7.21
C PHE A 69 9.50 8.86 -7.15
N GLY A 70 10.77 8.88 -7.59
CA GLY A 70 11.62 10.06 -7.54
C GLY A 70 11.92 10.56 -6.13
N ALA A 71 12.45 11.77 -6.02
CA ALA A 71 12.79 12.40 -4.75
C ALA A 71 11.55 12.62 -3.86
N GLU A 72 10.42 12.94 -4.46
CA GLU A 72 9.14 13.15 -3.76
C GLU A 72 8.66 11.87 -3.09
N GLY A 73 8.75 10.74 -3.79
CA GLY A 73 8.39 9.44 -3.23
C GLY A 73 9.29 9.05 -2.06
N ILE A 74 10.59 9.33 -2.15
CA ILE A 74 11.52 9.10 -1.04
C ILE A 74 11.19 9.98 0.15
N ALA A 75 10.87 11.26 -0.05
CA ALA A 75 10.46 12.14 1.03
C ALA A 75 9.16 11.66 1.72
N LEU A 76 8.20 11.12 0.95
CA LEU A 76 7.00 10.47 1.50
C LEU A 76 7.35 9.24 2.34
N GLN A 77 8.30 8.42 1.90
CA GLN A 77 8.75 7.21 2.61
C GLN A 77 9.46 7.55 3.91
N GLU A 78 10.39 8.51 3.88
CA GLU A 78 11.09 9.00 5.08
C GLU A 78 10.11 9.57 6.10
N TYR A 79 9.13 10.33 5.63
CA TYR A 79 8.05 10.79 6.48
C TYR A 79 7.27 9.61 7.10
N GLY A 80 6.98 8.57 6.32
CA GLY A 80 6.31 7.35 6.79
C GLY A 80 7.10 6.62 7.88
N LEU A 81 8.42 6.46 7.72
CA LEU A 81 9.30 5.85 8.72
C LEU A 81 9.22 6.58 10.07
N GLU A 82 9.35 7.91 10.03
CA GLU A 82 9.28 8.74 11.24
C GLU A 82 7.87 8.76 11.85
N PHE A 83 6.84 8.77 11.01
CA PHE A 83 5.44 8.72 11.43
C PHE A 83 5.15 7.45 12.24
N TYR A 84 5.55 6.26 11.74
CA TYR A 84 5.32 5.01 12.46
C TYR A 84 6.15 4.92 13.73
N ARG A 85 7.36 5.45 13.76
CA ARG A 85 8.16 5.56 14.98
C ARG A 85 7.41 6.35 16.06
N THR A 86 6.81 7.46 15.66
CA THR A 86 6.01 8.31 16.56
C THR A 86 4.71 7.63 16.99
N LEU A 87 4.01 6.96 16.06
CA LEU A 87 2.78 6.24 16.34
C LEU A 87 3.02 5.10 17.33
N ALA A 88 4.13 4.38 17.20
CA ALA A 88 4.54 3.30 18.09
C ALA A 88 4.80 3.76 19.52
N ALA A 89 5.23 5.00 19.73
CA ALA A 89 5.41 5.57 21.07
C ALA A 89 4.07 5.73 21.81
N GLY A 90 2.94 5.77 21.10
CA GLY A 90 1.59 5.87 21.65
C GLY A 90 0.87 4.54 21.87
N GLY A 91 1.43 3.42 21.44
CA GLY A 91 0.80 2.11 21.57
C GLY A 91 1.44 1.01 20.73
N GLU A 92 1.07 -0.23 20.99
CA GLU A 92 1.60 -1.40 20.27
C GLU A 92 1.04 -1.46 18.84
N ILE A 93 1.92 -1.36 17.86
CA ILE A 93 1.62 -1.49 16.44
C ILE A 93 2.49 -2.56 15.74
N GLY A 94 3.16 -3.40 16.51
CA GLY A 94 4.13 -4.37 15.96
C GLY A 94 5.36 -3.70 15.35
N TYR A 95 5.79 -2.54 15.89
CA TYR A 95 6.92 -1.77 15.36
C TYR A 95 8.26 -2.47 15.60
N ARG A 96 9.00 -2.76 14.51
CA ARG A 96 10.31 -3.42 14.56
C ARG A 96 11.29 -2.73 13.60
N PRO A 97 12.29 -1.98 14.10
CA PRO A 97 13.25 -1.23 13.30
C PRO A 97 14.48 -2.06 12.95
N HIS A 98 14.29 -3.20 12.27
CA HIS A 98 15.39 -4.16 12.03
C HIS A 98 15.87 -4.18 10.58
N GLY A 99 15.36 -3.28 9.74
CA GLY A 99 15.81 -3.14 8.36
C GLY A 99 15.09 -4.04 7.36
N THR A 100 15.61 -4.03 6.14
CA THR A 100 15.16 -4.85 5.01
C THR A 100 16.37 -5.53 4.36
N LEU A 101 16.26 -6.81 4.10
CA LEU A 101 17.28 -7.64 3.48
C LEU A 101 16.87 -8.04 2.06
N GLN A 102 17.60 -7.53 1.07
CA GLN A 102 17.46 -7.93 -0.33
C GLN A 102 18.31 -9.18 -0.55
N LEU A 103 17.69 -10.35 -0.58
CA LEU A 103 18.36 -11.65 -0.69
C LEU A 103 18.58 -12.01 -2.16
N ALA A 104 19.75 -12.51 -2.48
CA ALA A 104 20.09 -13.10 -3.77
C ALA A 104 20.57 -14.55 -3.60
N LEU A 105 19.97 -15.46 -4.36
CA LEU A 105 20.27 -16.88 -4.31
C LEU A 105 21.41 -17.26 -5.26
N THR A 106 21.57 -16.47 -6.32
CA THR A 106 22.58 -16.68 -7.36
C THR A 106 23.44 -15.45 -7.58
N ALA A 107 24.63 -15.63 -8.16
CA ALA A 107 25.47 -14.49 -8.59
C ALA A 107 24.73 -13.59 -9.61
N GLN A 108 23.99 -14.19 -10.54
CA GLN A 108 23.20 -13.46 -11.52
C GLN A 108 22.06 -12.68 -10.85
N GLY A 109 21.38 -13.28 -9.88
CA GLY A 109 20.33 -12.63 -9.07
C GLY A 109 20.89 -11.45 -8.27
N TYR A 110 22.10 -11.61 -7.71
CA TYR A 110 22.78 -10.51 -7.02
C TYR A 110 23.05 -9.32 -7.96
N GLU A 111 23.69 -9.56 -9.11
CA GLU A 111 24.02 -8.51 -10.07
C GLU A 111 22.75 -7.82 -10.60
N ARG A 112 21.69 -8.58 -10.85
CA ARG A 112 20.45 -8.07 -11.43
C ARG A 112 19.56 -7.33 -10.44
N PHE A 113 19.45 -7.79 -9.19
CA PHE A 113 18.40 -7.34 -8.27
C PHE A 113 18.93 -6.70 -6.98
N ALA A 114 20.03 -7.19 -6.42
CA ALA A 114 20.53 -6.71 -5.14
C ALA A 114 21.57 -5.59 -5.29
N ARG A 115 22.50 -5.77 -6.22
CA ARG A 115 23.57 -4.79 -6.48
C ARG A 115 23.05 -3.40 -6.91
N PRO A 116 22.05 -3.25 -7.81
CA PRO A 116 21.51 -1.95 -8.14
C PRO A 116 20.97 -1.18 -6.93
N VAL A 117 20.46 -1.91 -5.94
CA VAL A 117 19.99 -1.33 -4.68
C VAL A 117 21.18 -0.76 -3.86
N LEU A 118 22.29 -1.50 -3.81
CA LEU A 118 23.51 -1.06 -3.11
C LEU A 118 24.16 0.15 -3.80
N ASP A 119 24.20 0.13 -5.13
CA ASP A 119 24.88 1.14 -5.96
C ASP A 119 24.01 2.38 -6.21
N SER A 120 22.72 2.36 -5.78
CA SER A 120 21.82 3.50 -5.96
C SER A 120 22.31 4.73 -5.21
N PRO A 121 22.34 5.92 -5.86
CA PRO A 121 22.63 7.18 -5.16
C PRO A 121 21.62 7.54 -4.09
N LEU A 122 20.44 6.88 -4.12
CA LEU A 122 19.35 7.04 -3.15
C LEU A 122 19.41 5.98 -2.05
N ALA A 123 20.43 5.12 -2.03
CA ALA A 123 20.58 4.11 -0.98
C ALA A 123 20.74 4.79 0.38
N PRO A 124 19.95 4.36 1.40
CA PRO A 124 20.06 4.92 2.74
C PRO A 124 21.46 4.71 3.35
N PRO A 125 21.91 5.61 4.23
CA PRO A 125 23.20 5.45 4.92
C PRO A 125 23.31 4.09 5.62
N GLY A 126 24.49 3.44 5.56
CA GLY A 126 24.71 2.13 6.15
C GLY A 126 24.18 0.95 5.34
N THR A 127 23.62 1.20 4.16
CA THR A 127 23.32 0.13 3.18
C THR A 127 24.61 -0.59 2.82
N ARG A 128 24.60 -1.92 2.91
CA ARG A 128 25.82 -2.71 2.71
C ARG A 128 25.54 -4.11 2.18
N ARG A 129 26.50 -4.66 1.46
CA ARG A 129 26.50 -6.06 1.06
C ARG A 129 26.79 -6.94 2.27
N LEU A 130 26.14 -8.11 2.29
CA LEU A 130 26.40 -9.24 3.18
C LEU A 130 26.80 -10.46 2.34
N THR A 131 27.78 -11.20 2.81
CA THR A 131 28.07 -12.55 2.32
C THR A 131 26.99 -13.54 2.77
N ALA A 132 26.94 -14.73 2.18
CA ALA A 132 26.06 -15.81 2.61
C ALA A 132 26.20 -16.11 4.12
N ARG A 133 27.45 -16.16 4.62
CA ARG A 133 27.76 -16.39 6.03
C ARG A 133 27.23 -15.28 6.94
N GLU A 134 27.46 -14.02 6.56
CA GLU A 134 26.96 -12.86 7.33
C GLU A 134 25.43 -12.81 7.32
N SER A 135 24.80 -13.11 6.17
CA SER A 135 23.34 -13.20 6.04
C SER A 135 22.80 -14.30 6.94
N GLY A 136 23.43 -15.49 6.96
CA GLY A 136 23.06 -16.58 7.84
C GLY A 136 23.24 -16.27 9.34
N ALA A 137 24.28 -15.50 9.68
CA ALA A 137 24.50 -15.07 11.07
C ALA A 137 23.44 -14.02 11.50
N LEU A 138 23.10 -13.06 10.63
CA LEU A 138 22.07 -12.06 10.89
C LEU A 138 20.68 -12.69 11.04
N MET A 139 20.39 -13.69 10.20
CA MET A 139 19.09 -14.37 10.10
C MET A 139 19.13 -15.77 10.72
N ALA A 140 19.84 -15.94 11.84
CA ALA A 140 20.12 -17.25 12.44
C ALA A 140 18.85 -18.10 12.63
N GLY A 141 18.79 -19.25 11.95
CA GLY A 141 17.65 -20.17 11.97
C GLY A 141 16.51 -19.81 11.01
N LEU A 142 16.49 -18.61 10.42
CA LEU A 142 15.46 -18.23 9.45
C LEU A 142 15.86 -18.57 8.01
N ILE A 143 17.13 -18.42 7.63
CA ILE A 143 17.63 -18.76 6.29
C ILE A 143 18.73 -19.81 6.36
N ASP A 144 18.79 -20.69 5.35
CA ASP A 144 19.93 -21.56 5.13
C ASP A 144 21.02 -20.81 4.34
N PRO A 145 22.18 -20.50 4.95
CA PRO A 145 23.24 -19.78 4.27
C PRO A 145 23.81 -20.54 3.06
N ALA A 146 23.66 -21.87 2.98
CA ALA A 146 24.10 -22.65 1.84
C ALA A 146 23.25 -22.39 0.58
N ALA A 147 22.00 -21.94 0.76
CA ALA A 147 21.09 -21.59 -0.32
C ALA A 147 21.21 -20.12 -0.78
N VAL A 148 22.12 -19.32 -0.17
CA VAL A 148 22.24 -17.89 -0.40
C VAL A 148 23.58 -17.57 -1.05
N HIS A 149 23.58 -16.74 -2.10
CA HIS A 149 24.82 -16.22 -2.69
C HIS A 149 25.30 -14.96 -1.93
N ALA A 150 24.42 -13.99 -1.75
CA ALA A 150 24.72 -12.74 -1.06
C ALA A 150 23.41 -12.02 -0.69
N ALA A 151 23.51 -10.93 0.07
CA ALA A 151 22.39 -10.04 0.32
C ALA A 151 22.84 -8.57 0.37
N VAL A 152 21.87 -7.66 0.31
CA VAL A 152 22.06 -6.23 0.61
C VAL A 152 21.14 -5.87 1.77
N LEU A 153 21.71 -5.37 2.85
CA LEU A 153 20.99 -4.90 4.03
C LEU A 153 20.77 -3.39 3.94
N ASN A 154 19.51 -2.96 4.02
CA ASN A 154 19.12 -1.61 4.36
C ASN A 154 18.77 -1.55 5.86
N PRO A 155 19.54 -0.86 6.69
CA PRO A 155 19.30 -0.83 8.14
C PRO A 155 18.13 0.05 8.57
N HIS A 156 17.59 0.91 7.71
CA HIS A 156 16.54 1.89 8.03
C HIS A 156 15.11 1.38 7.79
N GLY A 157 14.92 0.20 7.20
CA GLY A 157 13.61 -0.40 7.05
C GLY A 157 12.99 -0.75 8.41
N ILE A 158 11.67 -0.67 8.49
CA ILE A 158 10.90 -1.05 9.67
C ILE A 158 9.79 -2.03 9.30
N GLN A 159 9.25 -2.69 10.30
CA GLN A 159 8.04 -3.50 10.19
C GLN A 159 6.96 -2.94 11.10
N VAL A 160 5.71 -3.07 10.69
CA VAL A 160 4.52 -2.80 11.49
C VAL A 160 3.46 -3.87 11.22
N GLU A 161 2.60 -4.14 12.19
CA GLU A 161 1.38 -4.90 11.95
C GLU A 161 0.31 -3.94 11.42
N THR A 162 0.01 -4.06 10.14
CA THR A 162 -0.78 -3.06 9.41
C THR A 162 -2.17 -2.85 9.97
N GLY A 163 -2.81 -3.93 10.43
CA GLY A 163 -4.11 -3.83 11.10
C GLY A 163 -4.03 -3.05 12.42
N LEU A 164 -3.00 -3.31 13.24
CA LEU A 164 -2.78 -2.58 14.50
C LEU A 164 -2.42 -1.12 14.24
N ALA A 165 -1.52 -0.86 13.30
CA ALA A 165 -1.11 0.49 12.93
C ALA A 165 -2.29 1.33 12.42
N ASN A 166 -3.14 0.76 11.55
CA ASN A 166 -4.31 1.45 11.05
C ASN A 166 -5.34 1.70 12.15
N SER A 167 -5.56 0.73 13.05
CA SER A 167 -6.48 0.90 14.19
C SER A 167 -5.97 1.98 15.15
N ALA A 168 -4.67 1.97 15.49
CA ALA A 168 -4.06 2.99 16.32
C ALA A 168 -4.19 4.38 15.70
N LEU A 169 -4.01 4.49 14.39
CA LEU A 169 -4.18 5.77 13.69
C LEU A 169 -5.64 6.24 13.69
N ALA A 170 -6.60 5.35 13.51
CA ALA A 170 -8.03 5.69 13.61
C ALA A 170 -8.40 6.18 15.03
N GLU A 171 -7.81 5.58 16.08
CA GLU A 171 -7.99 6.07 17.46
C GLU A 171 -7.34 7.45 17.68
N GLN A 172 -6.20 7.72 17.04
CA GLN A 172 -5.61 9.08 17.06
C GLN A 172 -6.55 10.10 16.38
N VAL A 173 -7.20 9.74 15.27
CA VAL A 173 -8.21 10.59 14.61
C VAL A 173 -9.35 10.89 15.59
N ARG A 174 -9.86 9.88 16.30
CA ARG A 174 -10.90 10.07 17.33
C ARG A 174 -10.43 10.95 18.50
N ALA A 175 -9.23 10.69 19.02
CA ALA A 175 -8.65 11.46 20.12
C ALA A 175 -8.44 12.95 19.78
N LEU A 176 -8.21 13.25 18.49
CA LEU A 176 -8.10 14.62 17.99
C LEU A 176 -9.46 15.29 17.73
N GLY A 177 -10.57 14.60 17.98
CA GLY A 177 -11.94 15.11 17.81
C GLY A 177 -12.60 14.75 16.48
N GLY A 178 -12.00 13.90 15.65
CA GLY A 178 -12.62 13.40 14.43
C GLY A 178 -13.77 12.41 14.73
N ARG A 179 -14.87 12.54 14.01
CA ARG A 179 -15.98 11.59 14.06
C ARG A 179 -15.69 10.41 13.13
N LEU A 180 -15.81 9.18 13.64
CA LEU A 180 -15.71 7.96 12.83
C LEU A 180 -17.12 7.39 12.58
N ASN A 181 -17.49 7.27 11.31
CA ASN A 181 -18.74 6.66 10.85
C ASN A 181 -18.40 5.38 10.09
N LEU A 182 -18.19 4.29 10.82
CA LEU A 182 -17.77 2.99 10.30
C LEU A 182 -18.97 2.07 10.11
N GLY A 183 -18.90 1.20 9.09
CA GLY A 183 -20.03 0.37 8.66
C GLY A 183 -21.06 1.18 7.85
N ALA A 184 -20.68 2.34 7.32
CA ALA A 184 -21.53 3.25 6.57
C ALA A 184 -21.04 3.36 5.11
N ARG A 185 -21.81 2.80 4.18
CA ARG A 185 -21.52 2.86 2.75
C ARG A 185 -21.98 4.20 2.16
N VAL A 186 -21.10 4.91 1.47
CA VAL A 186 -21.48 6.08 0.67
C VAL A 186 -22.24 5.61 -0.57
N VAL A 187 -23.40 6.21 -0.83
CA VAL A 187 -24.29 5.87 -1.95
C VAL A 187 -24.52 7.05 -2.90
N GLY A 188 -24.12 8.26 -2.52
CA GLY A 188 -24.21 9.46 -3.36
C GLY A 188 -23.17 10.49 -2.96
N ILE A 189 -22.69 11.24 -3.95
CA ILE A 189 -21.83 12.43 -3.78
C ILE A 189 -22.35 13.48 -4.76
N GLU A 190 -22.69 14.66 -4.24
CA GLU A 190 -23.16 15.79 -5.07
C GLU A 190 -22.38 17.05 -4.67
N GLU A 191 -21.63 17.61 -5.60
CA GLU A 191 -20.89 18.85 -5.38
C GLU A 191 -21.75 20.06 -5.75
N HIS A 192 -21.89 21.00 -4.82
CA HIS A 192 -22.57 22.27 -4.98
C HIS A 192 -21.56 23.43 -5.02
N ALA A 193 -22.04 24.62 -5.34
CA ALA A 193 -21.18 25.80 -5.42
C ALA A 193 -20.42 26.11 -4.13
N SER A 194 -20.98 25.82 -2.96
CA SER A 194 -20.39 26.13 -1.65
C SER A 194 -20.11 24.91 -0.77
N SER A 195 -20.61 23.73 -1.10
CA SER A 195 -20.49 22.51 -0.26
C SER A 195 -20.52 21.25 -1.12
N VAL A 196 -20.26 20.12 -0.46
CA VAL A 196 -20.43 18.77 -1.02
C VAL A 196 -21.38 18.01 -0.11
N GLN A 197 -22.40 17.43 -0.70
CA GLN A 197 -23.32 16.51 -0.04
C GLN A 197 -22.82 15.09 -0.23
N VAL A 198 -22.81 14.31 0.85
CA VAL A 198 -22.48 12.88 0.87
C VAL A 198 -23.67 12.11 1.43
N ASP A 199 -24.26 11.24 0.63
CA ASP A 199 -25.42 10.45 0.98
C ASP A 199 -24.99 9.07 1.50
N LEU A 200 -25.52 8.70 2.67
CA LEU A 200 -25.47 7.37 3.25
C LEU A 200 -26.90 6.79 3.22
N PRO A 201 -27.09 5.48 3.40
CA PRO A 201 -28.43 4.87 3.29
C PRO A 201 -29.48 5.44 4.23
N ARG A 202 -29.10 6.08 5.35
CA ARG A 202 -30.01 6.58 6.38
C ARG A 202 -29.78 8.02 6.81
N GLU A 203 -28.73 8.65 6.33
CA GLU A 203 -28.39 10.03 6.65
C GLU A 203 -27.71 10.72 5.46
N ARG A 204 -27.77 12.04 5.48
CA ARG A 204 -27.12 12.92 4.53
C ARG A 204 -26.17 13.82 5.29
N LEU A 205 -24.95 13.90 4.84
CA LEU A 205 -23.91 14.73 5.43
C LEU A 205 -23.53 15.84 4.46
N GLU A 206 -23.12 16.97 5.01
CA GLU A 206 -22.65 18.12 4.23
C GLU A 206 -21.27 18.56 4.73
N ALA A 207 -20.36 18.84 3.79
CA ALA A 207 -19.02 19.32 4.07
C ALA A 207 -18.61 20.40 3.06
N ASP A 208 -17.57 21.16 3.41
CA ASP A 208 -16.98 22.13 2.50
C ASP A 208 -15.95 21.49 1.55
N LEU A 209 -15.36 20.38 1.98
CA LEU A 209 -14.38 19.58 1.23
C LEU A 209 -14.59 18.09 1.50
N VAL A 210 -14.31 17.26 0.48
CA VAL A 210 -14.29 15.80 0.58
C VAL A 210 -12.94 15.26 0.12
N VAL A 211 -12.38 14.31 0.88
CA VAL A 211 -11.19 13.56 0.50
C VAL A 211 -11.60 12.11 0.22
N LEU A 212 -11.42 11.69 -1.03
CA LEU A 212 -11.67 10.32 -1.48
C LEU A 212 -10.39 9.49 -1.30
N ALA A 213 -10.44 8.52 -0.40
CA ALA A 213 -9.34 7.61 -0.07
C ALA A 213 -9.84 6.15 0.01
N ALA A 214 -10.80 5.81 -0.87
CA ALA A 214 -11.50 4.53 -0.85
C ALA A 214 -10.70 3.36 -1.49
N GLY A 215 -9.40 3.55 -1.80
CA GLY A 215 -8.53 2.50 -2.32
C GLY A 215 -9.09 1.86 -3.59
N ALA A 216 -9.34 0.55 -3.55
CA ALA A 216 -9.87 -0.22 -4.67
C ALA A 216 -11.28 0.21 -5.09
N TRP A 217 -12.01 0.93 -4.23
CA TRP A 217 -13.37 1.46 -4.48
C TRP A 217 -13.37 2.93 -4.88
N ASN A 218 -12.20 3.53 -5.17
CA ASN A 218 -12.16 4.93 -5.62
C ASN A 218 -12.99 5.16 -6.88
N ASN A 219 -12.95 4.25 -7.85
CA ASN A 219 -13.71 4.41 -9.09
C ASN A 219 -15.23 4.27 -8.89
N GLU A 220 -15.67 3.47 -7.92
CA GLU A 220 -17.08 3.41 -7.52
C GLU A 220 -17.55 4.75 -6.91
N MET A 221 -16.69 5.42 -6.14
CA MET A 221 -16.98 6.75 -5.57
C MET A 221 -16.93 7.83 -6.64
N LEU A 222 -15.92 7.81 -7.51
CA LEU A 222 -15.75 8.77 -8.58
C LEU A 222 -16.83 8.66 -9.66
N ALA A 223 -17.35 7.46 -9.89
CA ALA A 223 -18.48 7.25 -10.80
C ALA A 223 -19.76 8.01 -10.37
N LEU A 224 -19.94 8.26 -9.07
CA LEU A 224 -21.05 9.06 -8.54
C LEU A 224 -21.02 10.51 -9.01
N ILE A 225 -19.86 11.01 -9.42
CA ILE A 225 -19.64 12.36 -9.96
C ILE A 225 -19.25 12.34 -11.45
N GLY A 226 -19.40 11.19 -12.14
CA GLY A 226 -19.11 11.06 -13.57
C GLY A 226 -17.61 11.06 -13.93
N TRP A 227 -16.74 10.72 -13.00
CA TRP A 227 -15.29 10.71 -13.21
C TRP A 227 -14.67 9.35 -12.87
N HIS A 228 -13.44 9.06 -13.33
CA HIS A 228 -12.72 7.83 -13.01
C HIS A 228 -11.19 8.03 -13.04
N LEU A 229 -10.47 7.12 -12.37
CA LEU A 229 -9.02 7.01 -12.40
C LEU A 229 -8.61 5.77 -13.22
N PRO A 230 -7.50 5.82 -13.97
CA PRO A 230 -6.94 4.65 -14.61
C PRO A 230 -6.27 3.75 -13.56
N LEU A 231 -7.05 2.91 -12.92
CA LEU A 231 -6.57 1.98 -11.88
C LEU A 231 -6.66 0.55 -12.40
N PHE A 232 -5.62 -0.22 -12.08
CA PHE A 232 -5.59 -1.66 -12.24
C PHE A 232 -5.57 -2.30 -10.85
N ARG A 233 -6.58 -3.11 -10.53
CA ARG A 233 -6.77 -3.74 -9.24
C ARG A 233 -6.28 -5.19 -9.26
N MET A 234 -5.49 -5.56 -8.26
CA MET A 234 -4.98 -6.93 -8.09
C MET A 234 -5.52 -7.53 -6.79
N LEU A 235 -5.88 -8.80 -6.82
CA LEU A 235 -5.95 -9.61 -5.61
C LEU A 235 -4.52 -9.92 -5.16
N ALA A 236 -4.23 -9.74 -3.87
CA ALA A 236 -2.93 -10.07 -3.28
C ALA A 236 -3.14 -10.86 -1.99
N THR A 237 -2.65 -12.10 -1.99
CA THR A 237 -2.81 -13.05 -0.87
C THR A 237 -1.54 -13.14 -0.05
N ARG A 238 -1.66 -13.15 1.27
CA ARG A 238 -0.57 -13.47 2.20
C ARG A 238 -0.98 -14.53 3.22
N ILE A 239 0.00 -15.29 3.66
CA ILE A 239 -0.12 -16.32 4.70
C ILE A 239 0.55 -15.84 5.98
N VAL A 240 0.00 -16.26 7.13
CA VAL A 240 0.66 -16.25 8.43
C VAL A 240 0.70 -17.69 8.92
N THR A 241 1.88 -18.20 9.26
CA THR A 241 2.06 -19.55 9.79
C THR A 241 1.60 -19.65 11.23
N ASP A 242 1.56 -20.86 11.76
CA ASP A 242 1.59 -21.09 13.21
C ASP A 242 2.86 -20.49 13.82
N ASP A 243 2.83 -20.29 15.14
CA ASP A 243 4.00 -19.80 15.89
C ASP A 243 5.17 -20.79 15.75
N ARG A 244 6.31 -20.27 15.29
CA ARG A 244 7.55 -21.02 15.06
C ARG A 244 8.63 -20.68 16.10
N GLY A 245 8.28 -19.88 17.10
CA GLY A 245 9.20 -19.40 18.13
C GLY A 245 10.29 -18.48 17.59
N LEU A 246 10.02 -17.75 16.52
CA LEU A 246 11.01 -16.91 15.87
C LEU A 246 11.25 -15.61 16.66
N PRO A 247 12.51 -15.20 16.81
CA PRO A 247 12.83 -13.93 17.45
C PRO A 247 12.41 -12.75 16.58
N SER A 248 11.99 -11.66 17.21
CA SER A 248 11.40 -10.48 16.55
C SER A 248 12.42 -9.51 15.93
N HIS A 249 13.71 -9.84 15.91
CA HIS A 249 14.78 -8.94 15.45
C HIS A 249 15.19 -9.10 13.99
N PHE A 250 14.51 -9.93 13.23
CA PHE A 250 14.85 -10.17 11.82
C PHE A 250 14.44 -9.01 10.92
N PRO A 251 15.33 -8.57 9.99
CA PRO A 251 14.93 -7.73 8.87
C PRO A 251 13.82 -8.37 8.03
N THR A 252 13.01 -7.57 7.38
CA THR A 252 12.13 -8.10 6.32
C THR A 252 12.98 -8.62 5.16
N VAL A 253 12.71 -9.84 4.72
CA VAL A 253 13.38 -10.44 3.55
C VAL A 253 12.59 -10.15 2.29
N GLN A 254 13.28 -9.70 1.25
CA GLN A 254 12.81 -9.66 -0.12
C GLN A 254 13.75 -10.50 -0.99
N CYS A 255 13.20 -11.41 -1.79
CA CYS A 255 13.95 -12.22 -2.75
C CYS A 255 13.29 -12.11 -4.14
N ARG A 256 13.89 -11.29 -5.00
CA ARG A 256 13.34 -10.99 -6.33
C ARG A 256 13.39 -12.18 -7.28
N GLU A 257 14.35 -13.09 -7.12
CA GLU A 257 14.45 -14.33 -7.90
C GLU A 257 13.25 -15.25 -7.65
N LEU A 258 12.71 -15.25 -6.43
CA LEU A 258 11.53 -16.01 -6.03
C LEU A 258 10.25 -15.16 -6.05
N ARG A 259 10.38 -13.84 -6.29
CA ARG A 259 9.27 -12.89 -6.14
C ARG A 259 8.59 -13.02 -4.78
N LEU A 260 9.41 -13.24 -3.77
CA LEU A 260 9.03 -13.50 -2.39
C LEU A 260 9.31 -12.28 -1.53
N TRP A 261 8.40 -12.00 -0.63
CA TRP A 261 8.67 -11.28 0.59
C TRP A 261 8.29 -12.15 1.78
N LEU A 262 9.05 -12.01 2.88
CA LEU A 262 8.86 -12.78 4.09
C LEU A 262 9.35 -11.97 5.29
N ARG A 263 8.61 -12.00 6.40
CA ARG A 263 9.04 -11.43 7.66
C ARG A 263 8.51 -12.22 8.86
N GLU A 264 9.11 -11.98 10.01
CA GLU A 264 8.57 -12.42 11.28
C GLU A 264 7.31 -11.62 11.66
N SER A 265 6.37 -12.24 12.37
CA SER A 265 5.16 -11.64 12.92
C SER A 265 4.76 -12.42 14.18
N PHE A 266 5.07 -11.87 15.38
CA PHE A 266 4.77 -12.48 16.68
C PHE A 266 5.16 -13.96 16.82
N GLY A 267 6.40 -14.28 16.46
CA GLY A 267 6.95 -15.64 16.50
C GLY A 267 6.63 -16.50 15.28
N ALA A 268 5.67 -16.11 14.47
CA ALA A 268 5.28 -16.75 13.21
C ALA A 268 6.03 -16.15 12.01
N LEU A 269 5.82 -16.72 10.83
CA LEU A 269 6.19 -16.13 9.55
C LEU A 269 4.95 -15.61 8.83
N THR A 270 5.04 -14.38 8.31
CA THR A 270 4.12 -13.91 7.27
C THR A 270 4.87 -13.75 5.95
N TRP A 271 4.26 -14.26 4.88
CA TRP A 271 4.91 -14.29 3.58
C TRP A 271 3.92 -14.29 2.42
N GLY A 272 4.41 -13.98 1.25
CA GLY A 272 3.69 -14.05 -0.01
C GLY A 272 4.63 -14.07 -1.19
N THR A 273 4.14 -14.62 -2.31
CA THR A 273 4.77 -14.59 -3.63
C THR A 273 3.75 -14.16 -4.68
N VAL A 274 4.20 -13.93 -5.91
CA VAL A 274 3.27 -13.62 -7.02
C VAL A 274 2.27 -14.73 -7.34
N ALA A 275 2.46 -15.95 -6.86
CA ALA A 275 1.46 -17.02 -7.00
C ALA A 275 0.16 -16.71 -6.27
N GLY A 276 0.21 -15.88 -5.24
CA GLY A 276 -0.95 -15.39 -4.51
C GLY A 276 -1.63 -14.17 -5.15
N TYR A 277 -1.24 -13.77 -6.37
CA TYR A 277 -1.75 -12.57 -7.04
C TYR A 277 -2.59 -12.90 -8.27
N ALA A 278 -3.66 -12.14 -8.48
CA ALA A 278 -4.47 -12.23 -9.69
C ALA A 278 -5.11 -10.88 -10.04
N PRO A 279 -5.23 -10.53 -11.34
CA PRO A 279 -6.01 -9.37 -11.77
C PRO A 279 -7.48 -9.49 -11.32
N LEU A 280 -7.96 -8.52 -10.55
CA LEU A 280 -9.32 -8.57 -9.99
C LEU A 280 -10.39 -8.66 -11.06
N HIS A 281 -10.25 -7.90 -12.16
CA HIS A 281 -11.25 -7.86 -13.23
C HIS A 281 -11.49 -9.22 -13.90
N ARG A 282 -10.59 -10.19 -13.76
CA ARG A 282 -10.76 -11.57 -14.26
C ARG A 282 -11.59 -12.44 -13.32
N TRP A 283 -11.82 -11.99 -12.09
CA TRP A 283 -12.55 -12.70 -11.04
C TRP A 283 -13.93 -12.11 -10.77
N LEU A 284 -14.20 -10.91 -11.28
CA LEU A 284 -15.50 -10.28 -11.18
C LEU A 284 -16.35 -10.65 -12.40
N ALA A 285 -17.58 -11.06 -12.18
CA ALA A 285 -18.54 -11.21 -13.25
C ALA A 285 -18.79 -9.84 -13.93
N PRO A 286 -19.08 -9.79 -15.24
CA PRO A 286 -19.41 -8.53 -15.90
C PRO A 286 -20.55 -7.80 -15.18
N GLY A 287 -20.32 -6.54 -14.82
CA GLY A 287 -21.28 -5.71 -14.08
C GLY A 287 -21.39 -5.99 -12.59
N ALA A 288 -20.58 -6.91 -12.03
CA ALA A 288 -20.56 -7.14 -10.60
C ALA A 288 -19.99 -5.93 -9.86
N VAL A 289 -20.61 -5.59 -8.74
CA VAL A 289 -20.13 -4.57 -7.81
C VAL A 289 -19.15 -5.22 -6.85
N LEU A 290 -18.00 -4.59 -6.65
CA LEU A 290 -17.03 -5.04 -5.66
C LEU A 290 -17.57 -4.75 -4.26
N GLU A 291 -17.81 -5.81 -3.49
CA GLU A 291 -18.28 -5.66 -2.11
C GLU A 291 -17.15 -5.09 -1.22
N PRO A 292 -17.49 -4.20 -0.27
CA PRO A 292 -16.51 -3.67 0.67
C PRO A 292 -15.95 -4.76 1.58
N GLY A 293 -14.65 -4.67 1.90
CA GLY A 293 -13.98 -5.59 2.81
C GLY A 293 -12.83 -6.33 2.16
N GLN A 294 -12.45 -7.44 2.75
CA GLN A 294 -11.41 -8.32 2.20
C GLN A 294 -12.05 -9.33 1.25
N PRO A 295 -11.48 -9.53 0.05
CA PRO A 295 -11.90 -10.61 -0.84
C PRO A 295 -11.58 -11.97 -0.23
N HIS A 296 -12.22 -13.02 -0.75
CA HIS A 296 -12.01 -14.39 -0.29
C HIS A 296 -11.94 -15.36 -1.47
N HIS A 297 -10.72 -15.57 -1.96
CA HIS A 297 -10.40 -16.44 -3.09
C HIS A 297 -9.39 -17.52 -2.66
N PRO A 298 -9.86 -18.67 -2.12
CA PRO A 298 -8.98 -19.71 -1.57
C PRO A 298 -8.06 -20.33 -2.62
N GLU A 299 -8.38 -20.26 -3.89
CA GLU A 299 -7.53 -20.79 -4.99
C GLU A 299 -6.15 -20.11 -5.03
N LEU A 300 -6.07 -18.83 -4.65
CA LEU A 300 -4.80 -18.09 -4.56
C LEU A 300 -4.00 -18.51 -3.33
N LEU A 301 -4.67 -18.95 -2.26
CA LEU A 301 -4.02 -19.55 -1.11
C LEU A 301 -3.39 -20.90 -1.49
N ASP A 302 -4.12 -21.75 -2.19
CA ASP A 302 -3.62 -23.06 -2.63
C ASP A 302 -2.37 -22.91 -3.52
N ALA A 303 -2.33 -21.90 -4.39
CA ALA A 303 -1.17 -21.58 -5.21
C ALA A 303 0.07 -21.20 -4.38
N LEU A 304 -0.10 -20.50 -3.26
CA LEU A 304 1.00 -20.21 -2.33
C LEU A 304 1.47 -21.48 -1.62
N LEU A 305 0.54 -22.30 -1.13
CA LEU A 305 0.86 -23.53 -0.39
C LEU A 305 1.69 -24.52 -1.23
N GLN A 306 1.43 -24.61 -2.52
CA GLN A 306 2.23 -25.45 -3.43
C GLN A 306 3.71 -25.05 -3.47
N GLN A 307 4.06 -23.82 -3.10
CA GLN A 307 5.45 -23.34 -3.08
C GLN A 307 6.14 -23.55 -1.72
N GLN A 308 5.40 -23.77 -0.65
CA GLN A 308 5.92 -23.76 0.73
C GLN A 308 7.08 -24.72 0.95
N GLU A 309 6.97 -25.97 0.49
CA GLU A 309 8.04 -26.97 0.69
C GLU A 309 9.31 -26.64 -0.12
N ALA A 310 9.17 -26.08 -1.31
CA ALA A 310 10.33 -25.62 -2.09
C ALA A 310 11.01 -24.43 -1.39
N LEU A 311 10.23 -23.50 -0.83
CA LEU A 311 10.74 -22.37 -0.06
C LEU A 311 11.40 -22.80 1.25
N ALA A 312 10.99 -23.92 1.85
CA ALA A 312 11.57 -24.46 3.07
C ALA A 312 13.04 -24.93 2.92
N ALA A 313 13.51 -25.13 1.70
CA ALA A 313 14.92 -25.36 1.42
C ALA A 313 15.79 -24.12 1.68
N ILE A 314 15.21 -22.94 1.59
CA ILE A 314 15.89 -21.64 1.80
C ILE A 314 15.52 -21.08 3.17
N PHE A 315 14.25 -21.25 3.56
CA PHE A 315 13.66 -20.75 4.81
C PHE A 315 13.19 -21.95 5.67
N PRO A 316 14.09 -22.62 6.41
CA PRO A 316 13.80 -23.85 7.16
C PRO A 316 12.54 -23.78 8.04
N PRO A 317 12.17 -22.64 8.69
CA PRO A 317 10.95 -22.58 9.49
C PRO A 317 9.64 -22.76 8.71
N LEU A 318 9.66 -22.68 7.38
CA LEU A 318 8.48 -23.01 6.55
C LEU A 318 8.22 -24.52 6.45
N ARG A 319 9.22 -25.36 6.76
CA ARG A 319 9.07 -26.83 6.68
C ARG A 319 8.01 -27.30 7.68
N GLY A 320 6.96 -27.92 7.16
CA GLY A 320 5.83 -28.39 7.95
C GLY A 320 5.10 -27.30 8.73
N ALA A 321 5.28 -26.03 8.38
CA ALA A 321 4.53 -24.95 9.00
C ALA A 321 3.04 -25.04 8.59
N ARG A 322 2.16 -24.93 9.59
CA ARG A 322 0.72 -24.88 9.35
C ARG A 322 0.29 -23.44 9.13
N ILE A 323 -0.81 -23.23 8.45
CA ILE A 323 -1.40 -21.90 8.32
C ILE A 323 -2.21 -21.61 9.58
N ALA A 324 -1.86 -20.52 10.27
CA ALA A 324 -2.69 -19.98 11.35
C ALA A 324 -3.80 -19.09 10.78
N THR A 325 -3.46 -18.27 9.77
CA THR A 325 -4.42 -17.41 9.07
C THR A 325 -3.88 -17.00 7.70
N TRP A 326 -4.76 -16.49 6.86
CA TRP A 326 -4.42 -15.86 5.60
C TRP A 326 -5.35 -14.68 5.34
N THR A 327 -4.94 -13.79 4.49
CA THR A 327 -5.72 -12.59 4.17
C THR A 327 -5.45 -12.13 2.75
N GLN A 328 -6.41 -11.43 2.19
CA GLN A 328 -6.31 -10.84 0.85
C GLN A 328 -6.58 -9.35 0.89
N GLY A 329 -5.83 -8.61 0.09
CA GLY A 329 -6.03 -7.20 -0.17
C GLY A 329 -6.22 -6.94 -1.66
N ILE A 330 -6.57 -5.71 -2.00
CA ILE A 330 -6.75 -5.26 -3.38
C ILE A 330 -5.89 -4.01 -3.60
N PRO A 331 -4.57 -4.16 -3.79
CA PRO A 331 -3.72 -3.04 -4.20
C PRO A 331 -4.13 -2.52 -5.58
N CYS A 332 -3.91 -1.22 -5.79
CA CYS A 332 -4.25 -0.52 -7.02
C CYS A 332 -3.01 0.07 -7.68
N TYR A 333 -2.83 -0.24 -8.94
CA TYR A 333 -1.71 0.26 -9.74
C TYR A 333 -2.19 1.28 -10.75
N THR A 334 -1.34 2.28 -11.01
CA THR A 334 -1.53 3.27 -12.06
C THR A 334 -0.68 2.92 -13.28
N PRO A 335 -1.03 3.38 -14.51
CA PRO A 335 -0.27 3.07 -15.71
C PRO A 335 1.20 3.48 -15.67
N ASP A 336 1.50 4.59 -15.00
CA ASP A 336 2.84 5.16 -14.82
C ASP A 336 3.49 4.75 -13.49
N GLN A 337 2.80 3.92 -12.70
CA GLN A 337 3.24 3.42 -11.39
C GLN A 337 3.55 4.53 -10.38
N ASN A 338 3.04 5.75 -10.57
CA ASN A 338 3.13 6.84 -9.60
C ASN A 338 1.85 6.92 -8.75
N LEU A 339 2.01 7.46 -7.54
CA LEU A 339 0.91 7.71 -6.61
C LEU A 339 -0.08 8.73 -7.17
N ILE A 340 -1.29 8.75 -6.64
CA ILE A 340 -2.31 9.76 -6.95
C ILE A 340 -2.62 10.54 -5.68
N CYS A 341 -2.52 11.86 -5.78
CA CYS A 341 -2.97 12.80 -4.76
C CYS A 341 -3.22 14.18 -5.39
N GLY A 342 -4.45 14.65 -5.39
CA GLY A 342 -4.79 15.94 -5.95
C GLY A 342 -6.28 16.21 -6.07
N ARG A 343 -6.63 17.40 -6.49
CA ARG A 343 -8.03 17.77 -6.76
C ARG A 343 -8.54 16.98 -7.95
N VAL A 344 -9.79 16.54 -7.86
CA VAL A 344 -10.47 15.88 -8.99
C VAL A 344 -10.75 16.93 -10.07
N PRO A 345 -10.34 16.72 -11.32
CA PRO A 345 -10.61 17.66 -12.41
C PRO A 345 -12.09 17.99 -12.55
N GLY A 346 -12.42 19.29 -12.59
CA GLY A 346 -13.80 19.78 -12.62
C GLY A 346 -14.52 19.81 -11.27
N HIS A 347 -13.89 19.27 -10.21
CA HIS A 347 -14.48 19.18 -8.87
C HIS A 347 -13.56 19.81 -7.80
N PRO A 348 -13.58 21.16 -7.67
CA PRO A 348 -12.63 21.88 -6.80
C PRO A 348 -12.76 21.55 -5.32
N ARG A 349 -13.85 20.93 -4.87
CA ARG A 349 -14.09 20.56 -3.47
C ARG A 349 -13.75 19.10 -3.17
N LEU A 350 -13.33 18.34 -4.19
CA LEU A 350 -12.96 16.93 -4.04
C LEU A 350 -11.46 16.72 -4.25
N ILE A 351 -10.83 16.02 -3.31
CA ILE A 351 -9.47 15.54 -3.43
C ILE A 351 -9.50 14.02 -3.50
N VAL A 352 -8.72 13.42 -4.36
CA VAL A 352 -8.58 11.97 -4.44
C VAL A 352 -7.16 11.54 -4.11
N MET A 353 -7.07 10.42 -3.36
CA MET A 353 -5.84 9.71 -3.02
C MET A 353 -5.96 8.25 -3.44
N GLY A 354 -4.93 7.70 -4.07
CA GLY A 354 -4.96 6.30 -4.50
C GLY A 354 -3.78 5.91 -5.37
N GLY A 355 -3.92 4.78 -6.09
CA GLY A 355 -2.87 4.29 -6.97
C GLY A 355 -1.58 4.03 -6.19
N ASP A 356 -1.69 3.37 -5.04
CA ASP A 356 -0.60 3.18 -4.09
C ASP A 356 0.45 2.16 -4.56
N ASN A 357 0.20 1.45 -5.67
CA ASN A 357 1.12 0.50 -6.28
C ASN A 357 1.75 -0.47 -5.25
N GLU A 358 0.94 -1.02 -4.33
CA GLU A 358 1.32 -1.86 -3.17
C GLU A 358 2.15 -1.16 -2.09
N THR A 359 2.39 0.12 -2.20
CA THR A 359 3.24 0.85 -1.25
C THR A 359 2.47 1.72 -0.27
N GLY A 360 1.13 1.50 -0.16
CA GLY A 360 0.24 2.32 0.64
C GLY A 360 0.64 2.45 2.11
N VAL A 361 1.18 1.40 2.72
CA VAL A 361 1.68 1.46 4.10
C VAL A 361 2.92 2.36 4.18
N THR A 362 3.83 2.26 3.23
CA THR A 362 5.06 3.07 3.19
C THR A 362 4.76 4.55 2.94
N HIS A 363 3.98 4.86 1.90
CA HIS A 363 3.74 6.23 1.45
C HIS A 363 2.52 6.90 2.11
N GLY A 364 1.60 6.09 2.66
CA GLY A 364 0.30 6.56 3.16
C GLY A 364 0.37 7.70 4.16
N PRO A 365 1.26 7.66 5.17
CA PRO A 365 1.41 8.77 6.11
C PRO A 365 1.80 10.08 5.43
N GLY A 366 2.79 10.05 4.54
CA GLY A 366 3.23 11.22 3.78
C GLY A 366 2.18 11.71 2.78
N LEU A 367 1.52 10.78 2.09
CA LEU A 367 0.46 11.10 1.14
C LEU A 367 -0.75 11.73 1.83
N GLY A 368 -1.10 11.26 3.04
CA GLY A 368 -2.15 11.86 3.88
C GLY A 368 -1.81 13.27 4.32
N ARG A 369 -0.54 13.55 4.65
CA ARG A 369 -0.05 14.89 4.91
C ARG A 369 -0.19 15.79 3.68
N LEU A 370 0.27 15.32 2.52
CA LEU A 370 0.16 16.04 1.26
C LEU A 370 -1.31 16.36 0.94
N ALA A 371 -2.22 15.39 1.07
CA ALA A 371 -3.65 15.61 0.85
C ALA A 371 -4.24 16.67 1.78
N ALA A 372 -3.84 16.68 3.06
CA ALA A 372 -4.29 17.69 4.01
C ALA A 372 -3.75 19.09 3.64
N GLU A 373 -2.50 19.20 3.21
CA GLU A 373 -1.90 20.45 2.76
C GLU A 373 -2.61 20.99 1.50
N LEU A 374 -2.88 20.13 0.52
CA LEU A 374 -3.63 20.49 -0.70
C LEU A 374 -5.09 20.89 -0.39
N ALA A 375 -5.76 20.16 0.52
CA ALA A 375 -7.13 20.46 0.94
C ALA A 375 -7.25 21.84 1.55
N LEU A 376 -6.27 22.23 2.36
CA LEU A 376 -6.25 23.50 3.08
C LEU A 376 -5.47 24.60 2.36
N GLU A 377 -5.12 24.39 1.09
CA GLU A 377 -4.39 25.34 0.24
C GLU A 377 -3.07 25.84 0.89
N ARG A 378 -2.41 24.92 1.62
CA ARG A 378 -1.09 25.16 2.22
C ARG A 378 0.00 24.77 1.24
N ALA A 379 1.19 25.34 1.42
CA ALA A 379 2.37 24.92 0.68
C ALA A 379 2.65 23.43 0.95
N PRO A 380 2.66 22.58 -0.09
CA PRO A 380 2.92 21.15 0.08
C PRO A 380 4.39 20.90 0.41
N PHE A 381 4.67 19.90 1.26
CA PHE A 381 6.04 19.58 1.69
C PHE A 381 6.84 18.83 0.61
N VAL A 382 6.16 18.30 -0.41
CA VAL A 382 6.74 17.74 -1.63
C VAL A 382 5.99 18.28 -2.85
N ASP A 383 6.64 18.32 -4.02
CA ASP A 383 5.98 18.72 -5.25
C ASP A 383 4.92 17.67 -5.66
N PRO A 384 3.63 18.03 -5.73
CA PRO A 384 2.58 17.10 -6.12
C PRO A 384 2.48 16.86 -7.63
N ALA A 385 3.27 17.51 -8.48
CA ALA A 385 3.08 17.54 -9.93
C ALA A 385 2.95 16.14 -10.55
N ARG A 386 3.79 15.18 -10.12
CA ARG A 386 3.75 13.79 -10.59
C ARG A 386 2.62 12.96 -10.00
N MET A 387 1.90 13.47 -9.00
CA MET A 387 0.83 12.74 -8.30
C MET A 387 -0.57 13.26 -8.66
N ARG A 388 -0.65 14.37 -9.39
CA ARG A 388 -1.93 14.98 -9.76
C ARG A 388 -2.76 14.06 -10.65
N PRO A 389 -4.08 13.92 -10.40
CA PRO A 389 -4.94 13.05 -11.20
C PRO A 389 -5.09 13.53 -12.67
N GLU A 390 -5.00 14.84 -12.92
CA GLU A 390 -5.09 15.40 -14.28
C GLU A 390 -3.94 15.05 -15.22
N ARG A 391 -2.87 14.38 -14.72
CA ARG A 391 -1.80 13.85 -15.58
C ARG A 391 -2.29 12.74 -16.51
N PHE A 392 -3.44 12.12 -16.20
CA PHE A 392 -4.11 11.15 -17.06
C PHE A 392 -5.25 11.82 -17.83
N LYS A 393 -5.33 11.56 -19.13
CA LYS A 393 -6.49 11.93 -19.92
C LYS A 393 -7.56 10.86 -19.76
N ALA A 394 -8.82 11.27 -19.69
CA ALA A 394 -9.95 10.38 -19.42
C ALA A 394 -10.02 9.17 -20.37
N ASP A 395 -9.63 9.33 -21.64
CA ASP A 395 -9.77 8.31 -22.67
C ASP A 395 -8.53 7.44 -22.86
N ASP A 396 -7.38 7.77 -22.23
CA ASP A 396 -6.13 7.02 -22.43
C ASP A 396 -6.23 5.57 -21.92
N TYR A 397 -6.99 5.34 -20.83
CA TYR A 397 -7.13 4.04 -20.17
C TYR A 397 -8.58 3.77 -19.75
N PRO A 398 -9.45 3.42 -20.70
CA PRO A 398 -10.90 3.30 -20.43
C PRO A 398 -11.28 2.07 -19.60
N THR A 399 -10.38 1.10 -19.43
CA THR A 399 -10.64 -0.14 -18.69
C THR A 399 -9.43 -0.60 -17.88
N GLU A 400 -9.65 -1.42 -16.86
CA GLU A 400 -8.55 -2.06 -16.11
C GLU A 400 -7.63 -2.89 -17.01
N ALA A 401 -8.17 -3.53 -18.04
CA ALA A 401 -7.37 -4.31 -19.01
C ALA A 401 -6.45 -3.41 -19.84
N SER A 402 -6.83 -2.17 -20.14
CA SER A 402 -5.96 -1.22 -20.85
C SER A 402 -4.81 -0.75 -19.93
N VAL A 403 -5.08 -0.55 -18.65
CA VAL A 403 -4.03 -0.26 -17.64
C VAL A 403 -3.11 -1.47 -17.45
N GLU A 404 -3.66 -2.69 -17.35
CA GLU A 404 -2.87 -3.93 -17.28
C GLU A 404 -1.91 -4.05 -18.49
N SER A 405 -2.40 -3.71 -19.68
CA SER A 405 -1.61 -3.76 -20.91
C SER A 405 -0.45 -2.76 -20.88
N ALA A 406 -0.68 -1.55 -20.39
CA ALA A 406 0.37 -0.55 -20.22
C ALA A 406 1.43 -1.00 -19.19
N LEU A 407 1.00 -1.60 -18.10
CA LEU A 407 1.87 -2.15 -17.06
C LEU A 407 2.63 -3.42 -17.48
N ALA A 408 2.14 -4.15 -18.49
CA ALA A 408 2.74 -5.41 -18.93
C ALA A 408 4.18 -5.26 -19.45
N ALA A 409 4.54 -4.09 -19.94
CA ALA A 409 5.91 -3.74 -20.31
C ALA A 409 6.79 -3.38 -19.10
N SER A 410 6.17 -3.11 -17.94
CA SER A 410 6.86 -2.79 -16.71
C SER A 410 7.32 -4.06 -15.99
N PHE A 411 8.38 -3.93 -15.20
CA PHE A 411 8.95 -5.06 -14.44
C PHE A 411 7.95 -5.73 -13.48
N LEU A 412 6.99 -4.99 -12.94
CA LEU A 412 5.99 -5.50 -12.00
C LEU A 412 5.11 -6.61 -12.61
N LEU A 413 4.57 -6.38 -13.80
CA LEU A 413 3.66 -7.34 -14.44
C LEU A 413 4.37 -8.31 -15.40
N SER A 414 5.51 -7.97 -15.99
CA SER A 414 6.34 -8.95 -16.70
C SER A 414 6.73 -10.10 -15.78
N SER A 415 6.76 -9.81 -14.49
CA SER A 415 7.02 -10.78 -13.43
C SER A 415 5.81 -11.65 -13.08
N THR A 416 4.57 -11.22 -13.27
CA THR A 416 3.37 -12.02 -13.01
C THR A 416 3.03 -12.96 -14.18
N ARG A 417 3.40 -12.63 -15.42
CA ARG A 417 3.15 -13.47 -16.61
C ARG A 417 4.03 -14.71 -16.74
N ALA A 418 5.19 -14.76 -16.10
CA ALA A 418 6.07 -15.93 -16.18
C ALA A 418 5.57 -17.18 -15.40
N GLY A 419 4.39 -17.12 -14.80
CA GLY A 419 3.70 -18.25 -14.17
C GLY A 419 2.68 -18.97 -15.07
N GLU A 420 2.39 -18.47 -16.27
CA GLU A 420 1.61 -19.26 -17.23
C GLU A 420 2.51 -20.40 -17.77
N PRO A 421 2.09 -21.69 -17.68
CA PRO A 421 2.83 -22.77 -18.30
C PRO A 421 2.95 -22.45 -19.80
N GLN A 422 4.17 -22.36 -20.31
CA GLN A 422 4.39 -22.31 -21.75
C GLN A 422 3.69 -23.55 -22.35
N ARG A 423 2.63 -23.33 -23.08
CA ARG A 423 2.09 -24.40 -23.96
C ARG A 423 3.23 -24.74 -24.91
N GLY A 424 3.78 -25.92 -24.73
CA GLY A 424 4.79 -26.46 -25.62
C GLY A 424 4.31 -26.35 -27.09
N PRO A 425 5.21 -26.24 -28.07
CA PRO A 425 4.84 -26.17 -29.45
C PRO A 425 3.99 -27.40 -29.77
N ALA A 426 2.84 -27.18 -30.41
CA ALA A 426 1.98 -28.25 -30.92
C ALA A 426 2.85 -29.18 -31.79
N ALA A 427 2.86 -30.45 -31.49
CA ALA A 427 3.52 -31.43 -32.31
C ALA A 427 2.98 -31.34 -33.76
N PRO A 428 3.84 -31.37 -34.78
CA PRO A 428 3.37 -31.40 -36.15
C PRO A 428 2.54 -32.63 -36.36
N GLY A 429 1.29 -32.44 -36.79
CA GLY A 429 0.38 -33.52 -37.12
C GLY A 429 0.96 -34.41 -38.19
N GLY A 430 0.98 -35.73 -37.94
CA GLY A 430 1.12 -36.77 -38.87
C GLY A 430 -0.25 -37.26 -39.35
#